data_f4190a8304b4086c2863c85a3de6e48e
#
_entry.id   f4190a8304b4086c2863c85a3de6e48e
#
_cell.length_a   1.000
_cell.length_b   1.000
_cell.length_c   1.000
_cell.angle_alpha   90.00
_cell.angle_beta   90.00
_cell.angle_gamma   90.00
#
_symmetry.space_group_name_H-M   'P 1'
#
loop_
_entity.id
_entity.type
_entity.pdbx_description
1 polymer ?
#
loop_
_entity_poly.entity_id
_entity_poly.type
_entity_poly.pdbx_seq_one_letter_code
_entity_poly.pdbx_strand_id
1 'polypeptide(L)'
;MKTTTYKVKIPIEVPAEELWSAVFGSGFESDPVSSEWLKGFRFIEGSWDVPGLVELWYINKEGSFQKSFYTAHDLAGALGVAMSKEYNHVPCGGKIGMDFSNYDSCVADLLLQVMVYGEEVFA
;
A
#
# COMPACT_ATOMS: atom_id res chain seq x y z
N MET A 1 35.64 -23.10 4.14
CA MET A 1 35.52 -21.66 4.25
C MET A 1 34.08 -21.29 4.56
N LYS A 2 33.88 -20.45 5.56
CA LYS A 2 32.55 -20.07 6.01
C LYS A 2 32.12 -18.79 5.29
N THR A 3 31.02 -18.85 4.56
CA THR A 3 30.47 -17.69 3.89
C THR A 3 29.59 -16.91 4.85
N THR A 4 29.88 -15.62 5.02
CA THR A 4 29.05 -14.72 5.82
C THR A 4 28.14 -13.93 4.91
N THR A 5 26.86 -13.96 5.22
CA THR A 5 25.85 -13.21 4.46
C THR A 5 25.41 -11.99 5.26
N TYR A 6 25.43 -10.85 4.60
CA TYR A 6 24.98 -9.59 5.19
C TYR A 6 23.70 -9.14 4.52
N LYS A 7 22.73 -8.70 5.33
CA LYS A 7 21.55 -8.00 4.81
C LYS A 7 21.90 -6.55 4.63
N VAL A 8 21.89 -6.09 3.39
CA VAL A 8 22.16 -4.70 3.05
C VAL A 8 20.84 -4.03 2.69
N LYS A 9 20.55 -2.92 3.37
CA LYS A 9 19.40 -2.10 3.04
C LYS A 9 19.82 -1.12 1.96
N ILE A 10 19.36 -1.32 0.74
CA ILE A 10 19.64 -0.43 -0.37
C ILE A 10 18.59 0.68 -0.34
N PRO A 11 18.99 1.97 -0.22
CA PRO A 11 18.03 3.07 -0.28
C PRO A 11 17.40 3.13 -1.68
N ILE A 12 16.08 3.12 -1.74
CA ILE A 12 15.32 3.28 -2.97
C ILE A 12 14.61 4.62 -2.89
N GLU A 13 14.84 5.47 -3.89
CA GLU A 13 14.07 6.70 -4.01
C GLU A 13 12.71 6.40 -4.63
N VAL A 14 11.65 6.76 -3.93
CA VAL A 14 10.29 6.57 -4.40
C VAL A 14 9.69 7.93 -4.71
N PRO A 15 9.29 8.19 -5.98
CA PRO A 15 8.63 9.44 -6.32
C PRO A 15 7.24 9.47 -5.67
N ALA A 16 7.13 10.28 -4.61
CA ALA A 16 5.96 10.31 -3.74
C ALA A 16 4.66 10.66 -4.47
N GLU A 17 4.70 11.65 -5.36
CA GLU A 17 3.51 12.06 -6.10
C GLU A 17 3.00 10.96 -7.03
N GLU A 18 3.91 10.29 -7.73
CA GLU A 18 3.55 9.22 -8.66
C GLU A 18 2.99 8.00 -7.93
N LEU A 19 3.62 7.61 -6.84
CA LEU A 19 3.13 6.50 -6.02
C LEU A 19 1.75 6.81 -5.42
N TRP A 20 1.61 7.99 -4.82
CA TRP A 20 0.37 8.41 -4.18
C TRP A 20 -0.79 8.40 -5.18
N SER A 21 -0.62 9.03 -6.33
CA SER A 21 -1.68 9.08 -7.35
C SER A 21 -1.95 7.72 -8.00
N ALA A 22 -0.94 6.88 -8.14
CA ALA A 22 -1.13 5.52 -8.65
C ALA A 22 -2.01 4.69 -7.72
N VAL A 23 -1.88 4.86 -6.41
CA VAL A 23 -2.67 4.13 -5.43
C VAL A 23 -4.05 4.76 -5.26
N PHE A 24 -4.11 6.05 -4.96
CA PHE A 24 -5.40 6.70 -4.64
C PHE A 24 -6.23 7.04 -5.88
N GLY A 25 -5.63 7.03 -7.06
CA GLY A 25 -6.33 7.19 -8.34
C GLY A 25 -6.69 5.88 -9.02
N SER A 26 -6.45 4.73 -8.39
CA SER A 26 -6.62 3.41 -9.00
C SER A 26 -8.06 2.90 -9.05
N GLY A 27 -8.97 3.51 -8.28
CA GLY A 27 -10.31 2.97 -8.10
C GLY A 27 -10.37 1.84 -7.07
N PHE A 28 -9.41 1.78 -6.15
CA PHE A 28 -9.31 0.72 -5.15
C PHE A 28 -10.57 0.55 -4.31
N GLU A 29 -11.31 1.63 -4.07
CA GLU A 29 -12.55 1.62 -3.30
C GLU A 29 -13.66 0.79 -3.95
N SER A 30 -13.55 0.53 -5.24
CA SER A 30 -14.49 -0.33 -5.98
C SER A 30 -14.05 -1.78 -6.02
N ASP A 31 -12.87 -2.10 -5.49
CA ASP A 31 -12.37 -3.47 -5.45
C ASP A 31 -13.13 -4.29 -4.39
N PRO A 32 -13.62 -5.48 -4.72
CA PRO A 32 -14.34 -6.32 -3.74
C PRO A 32 -13.52 -6.66 -2.50
N VAL A 33 -12.21 -6.83 -2.63
CA VAL A 33 -11.33 -7.12 -1.48
C VAL A 33 -11.24 -5.91 -0.58
N SER A 34 -11.07 -4.71 -1.15
CA SER A 34 -11.03 -3.48 -0.35
C SER A 34 -12.31 -3.29 0.47
N SER A 35 -13.46 -3.65 -0.07
CA SER A 35 -14.73 -3.51 0.64
C SER A 35 -14.85 -4.41 1.87
N GLU A 36 -14.05 -5.48 1.95
CA GLU A 36 -14.06 -6.39 3.10
C GLU A 36 -13.43 -5.75 4.35
N TRP A 37 -12.45 -4.88 4.16
CA TRP A 37 -11.68 -4.34 5.29
C TRP A 37 -11.72 -2.82 5.39
N LEU A 38 -11.77 -2.11 4.26
CA LEU A 38 -11.75 -0.65 4.22
C LEU A 38 -13.17 -0.12 4.22
N LYS A 39 -13.53 0.60 5.28
CA LYS A 39 -14.91 1.10 5.50
C LYS A 39 -15.10 2.54 5.11
N GLY A 40 -14.03 3.26 4.86
CA GLY A 40 -14.07 4.63 4.41
C GLY A 40 -12.70 5.26 4.40
N PHE A 41 -12.60 6.41 3.77
CA PHE A 41 -11.38 7.21 3.79
C PHE A 41 -11.71 8.65 3.45
N ARG A 42 -10.83 9.56 3.84
CA ARG A 42 -10.90 10.95 3.41
C ARG A 42 -9.52 11.60 3.42
N PHE A 43 -9.31 12.54 2.53
CA PHE A 43 -8.09 13.34 2.52
C PHE A 43 -8.25 14.49 3.50
N ILE A 44 -7.41 14.53 4.53
CA ILE A 44 -7.34 15.63 5.48
C ILE A 44 -6.55 16.77 4.87
N GLU A 45 -5.44 16.44 4.19
CA GLU A 45 -4.63 17.35 3.41
C GLU A 45 -4.33 16.71 2.07
N GLY A 46 -4.28 17.51 1.00
CA GLY A 46 -4.05 16.99 -0.33
C GLY A 46 -5.30 16.40 -0.96
N SER A 47 -5.10 15.54 -1.93
CA SER A 47 -6.16 14.89 -2.70
C SER A 47 -5.64 13.55 -3.25
N TRP A 48 -6.40 12.90 -4.11
CA TRP A 48 -5.94 11.64 -4.71
C TRP A 48 -4.65 11.80 -5.53
N ASP A 49 -4.40 12.97 -6.10
CA ASP A 49 -3.23 13.28 -6.94
C ASP A 49 -2.23 14.23 -6.28
N VAL A 50 -2.50 14.71 -5.08
CA VAL A 50 -1.59 15.58 -4.31
C VAL A 50 -1.32 14.91 -2.96
N PRO A 51 -0.07 14.46 -2.72
CA PRO A 51 0.26 13.83 -1.44
C PRO A 51 0.01 14.75 -0.27
N GLY A 52 -0.49 14.19 0.82
CA GLY A 52 -0.79 14.93 2.03
C GLY A 52 -1.03 13.98 3.19
N LEU A 53 -2.21 14.10 3.79
CA LEU A 53 -2.61 13.26 4.92
C LEU A 53 -3.96 12.63 4.61
N VAL A 54 -4.03 11.30 4.65
CA VAL A 54 -5.27 10.55 4.44
C VAL A 54 -5.67 9.84 5.74
N GLU A 55 -6.95 9.86 6.04
CA GLU A 55 -7.53 9.08 7.12
C GLU A 55 -8.20 7.85 6.51
N LEU A 56 -7.84 6.67 7.00
CA LEU A 56 -8.46 5.40 6.60
C LEU A 56 -9.26 4.84 7.76
N TRP A 57 -10.47 4.35 7.47
CA TRP A 57 -11.36 3.70 8.42
C TRP A 57 -11.44 2.23 8.05
N TYR A 58 -11.02 1.34 8.95
CA TYR A 58 -10.83 -0.06 8.59
C TYR A 58 -11.15 -0.99 9.76
N ILE A 59 -11.25 -2.28 9.44
CA ILE A 59 -11.39 -3.33 10.43
C ILE A 59 -9.99 -3.83 10.77
N ASN A 60 -9.60 -3.76 12.05
CA ASN A 60 -8.29 -4.25 12.48
C ASN A 60 -8.25 -5.78 12.53
N LYS A 61 -7.09 -6.35 12.85
CA LYS A 61 -6.91 -7.81 12.87
C LYS A 61 -7.79 -8.52 13.90
N GLU A 62 -8.22 -7.81 14.91
CA GLU A 62 -9.14 -8.32 15.94
C GLU A 62 -10.61 -8.21 15.55
N GLY A 63 -10.89 -7.66 14.37
CA GLY A 63 -12.25 -7.48 13.87
C GLY A 63 -12.96 -6.22 14.38
N SER A 64 -12.22 -5.31 15.01
CA SER A 64 -12.78 -4.06 15.53
C SER A 64 -12.57 -2.91 14.54
N PHE A 65 -13.50 -1.97 14.54
CA PHE A 65 -13.40 -0.77 13.72
C PHE A 65 -12.30 0.14 14.28
N GLN A 66 -11.46 0.67 13.38
CA GLN A 66 -10.37 1.56 13.73
C GLN A 66 -10.14 2.57 12.63
N LYS A 67 -9.59 3.74 12.97
CA LYS A 67 -9.14 4.73 12.00
C LYS A 67 -7.72 5.16 12.31
N SER A 68 -6.97 5.45 11.26
CA SER A 68 -5.58 5.88 11.36
C SER A 68 -5.25 6.84 10.23
N PHE A 69 -4.18 7.62 10.42
CA PHE A 69 -3.74 8.63 9.47
C PHE A 69 -2.43 8.20 8.82
N TYR A 70 -2.32 8.42 7.53
CA TYR A 70 -1.15 8.01 6.75
C TYR A 70 -0.70 9.12 5.82
N THR A 71 0.61 9.16 5.58
CA THR A 71 1.27 10.09 4.66
C THR A 71 1.85 9.32 3.47
N ALA A 72 2.38 10.06 2.49
CA ALA A 72 3.10 9.44 1.37
C ALA A 72 4.35 8.68 1.86
N HIS A 73 4.96 9.11 2.96
CA HIS A 73 6.09 8.39 3.56
C HIS A 73 5.66 6.99 4.05
N ASP A 74 4.50 6.90 4.68
CA ASP A 74 3.96 5.61 5.11
C ASP A 74 3.67 4.69 3.92
N LEU A 75 3.13 5.25 2.85
CA LEU A 75 2.85 4.49 1.63
C LEU A 75 4.14 3.99 0.96
N ALA A 76 5.17 4.83 0.91
CA ALA A 76 6.48 4.44 0.39
C ALA A 76 7.10 3.32 1.24
N GLY A 77 6.95 3.40 2.56
CA GLY A 77 7.36 2.33 3.47
C GLY A 77 6.64 1.02 3.18
N ALA A 78 5.34 1.07 2.92
CA ALA A 78 4.55 -0.09 2.54
C ALA A 78 5.04 -0.72 1.23
N LEU A 79 5.39 0.10 0.25
CA LEU A 79 5.95 -0.38 -1.01
C LEU A 79 7.27 -1.13 -0.76
N GLY A 80 8.15 -0.57 0.06
CA GLY A 80 9.41 -1.23 0.43
C GLY A 80 9.19 -2.59 1.09
N VAL A 81 8.25 -2.67 2.02
CA VAL A 81 7.88 -3.93 2.68
C VAL A 81 7.32 -4.93 1.67
N ALA A 82 6.41 -4.51 0.82
CA ALA A 82 5.80 -5.38 -0.18
C ALA A 82 6.82 -5.95 -1.16
N MET A 83 7.76 -5.12 -1.61
CA MET A 83 8.83 -5.56 -2.50
C MET A 83 9.78 -6.54 -1.80
N SER A 84 10.12 -6.30 -0.53
CA SER A 84 11.02 -7.17 0.23
C SER A 84 10.40 -8.53 0.56
N LYS A 85 9.09 -8.59 0.71
CA LYS A 85 8.35 -9.83 0.95
C LYS A 85 7.93 -10.54 -0.33
N GLU A 86 8.29 -9.99 -1.47
CA GLU A 86 7.98 -10.56 -2.78
C GLU A 86 6.47 -10.76 -3.01
N TYR A 87 5.66 -9.83 -2.55
CA TYR A 87 4.23 -9.81 -2.85
C TYR A 87 4.02 -9.47 -4.33
N ASN A 88 4.50 -10.33 -5.21
CA ASN A 88 4.34 -10.18 -6.65
C ASN A 88 3.14 -10.94 -7.20
N HIS A 89 2.47 -11.69 -6.35
CA HIS A 89 1.26 -12.41 -6.71
C HIS A 89 0.04 -11.62 -6.22
N VAL A 90 -0.62 -10.96 -7.16
CA VAL A 90 -1.85 -10.22 -6.90
C VAL A 90 -2.95 -10.94 -7.67
N PRO A 91 -4.13 -11.21 -7.06
CA PRO A 91 -5.18 -12.01 -7.69
C PRO A 91 -5.61 -11.55 -9.08
N CYS A 92 -5.52 -10.27 -9.37
CA CYS A 92 -5.86 -9.74 -10.69
C CYS A 92 -4.67 -9.60 -11.64
N GLY A 93 -3.52 -10.15 -11.29
CA GLY A 93 -2.34 -10.21 -12.15
C GLY A 93 -1.46 -8.97 -12.14
N GLY A 94 -1.74 -8.00 -11.29
CA GLY A 94 -0.89 -6.82 -11.11
C GLY A 94 0.45 -7.16 -10.47
N LYS A 95 1.44 -6.31 -10.69
CA LYS A 95 2.76 -6.45 -10.09
C LYS A 95 3.08 -5.28 -9.20
N ILE A 96 3.68 -5.58 -8.05
CA ILE A 96 4.20 -4.59 -7.15
C ILE A 96 5.64 -4.29 -7.52
N GLY A 97 5.93 -3.02 -7.78
CA GLY A 97 7.26 -2.55 -8.14
C GLY A 97 7.25 -1.07 -8.39
N MET A 98 8.33 -0.57 -9.01
CA MET A 98 8.52 0.85 -9.25
C MET A 98 7.84 1.34 -10.54
N ASP A 99 7.26 0.46 -11.33
CA ASP A 99 6.48 0.86 -12.51
C ASP A 99 5.02 1.07 -12.10
N PHE A 100 4.71 2.29 -11.71
CA PHE A 100 3.38 2.66 -11.21
C PHE A 100 2.32 2.70 -12.30
N SER A 101 2.71 2.70 -13.57
CA SER A 101 1.74 2.68 -14.68
C SER A 101 0.96 1.36 -14.75
N ASN A 102 1.47 0.30 -14.12
CA ASN A 102 0.82 -1.01 -14.05
C ASN A 102 -0.05 -1.19 -12.81
N TYR A 103 -0.16 -0.16 -11.98
CA TYR A 103 -0.96 -0.25 -10.77
C TYR A 103 -2.44 -0.22 -11.11
N ASP A 104 -3.16 -1.20 -10.61
CA ASP A 104 -4.61 -1.28 -10.67
C ASP A 104 -5.19 -1.30 -9.26
N SER A 105 -6.50 -1.51 -9.15
CA SER A 105 -7.17 -1.54 -7.85
C SER A 105 -6.67 -2.67 -6.96
N CYS A 106 -6.26 -3.81 -7.52
CA CYS A 106 -5.74 -4.94 -6.75
C CYS A 106 -4.38 -4.63 -6.14
N VAL A 107 -3.49 -4.03 -6.92
CA VAL A 107 -2.16 -3.63 -6.43
C VAL A 107 -2.30 -2.55 -5.36
N ALA A 108 -3.18 -1.57 -5.60
CA ALA A 108 -3.43 -0.52 -4.63
C ALA A 108 -4.00 -1.08 -3.32
N ASP A 109 -4.96 -2.00 -3.39
CA ASP A 109 -5.52 -2.67 -2.23
C ASP A 109 -4.42 -3.38 -1.42
N LEU A 110 -3.57 -4.14 -2.09
CA LEU A 110 -2.48 -4.85 -1.42
C LEU A 110 -1.53 -3.89 -0.72
N LEU A 111 -1.12 -2.79 -1.36
CA LEU A 111 -0.26 -1.79 -0.74
C LEU A 111 -0.91 -1.12 0.46
N LEU A 112 -2.21 -0.82 0.36
CA LEU A 112 -2.94 -0.24 1.48
C LEU A 112 -3.03 -1.21 2.65
N GLN A 113 -3.24 -2.50 2.40
CA GLN A 113 -3.23 -3.52 3.45
C GLN A 113 -1.85 -3.61 4.11
N VAL A 114 -0.78 -3.61 3.33
CA VAL A 114 0.59 -3.64 3.88
C VAL A 114 0.86 -2.40 4.72
N MET A 115 0.40 -1.23 4.27
CA MET A 115 0.53 0.02 5.03
C MET A 115 -0.21 -0.05 6.37
N VAL A 116 -1.43 -0.59 6.38
CA VAL A 116 -2.30 -0.64 7.56
C VAL A 116 -1.92 -1.79 8.49
N TYR A 117 -1.71 -2.98 7.95
CA TYR A 117 -1.52 -4.20 8.74
C TYR A 117 -0.07 -4.71 8.78
N GLY A 118 0.81 -4.18 7.95
CA GLY A 118 2.16 -4.69 7.79
C GLY A 118 2.27 -5.92 6.90
N GLU A 119 1.15 -6.45 6.43
CA GLU A 119 1.08 -7.65 5.59
C GLU A 119 -0.25 -7.72 4.85
N GLU A 120 -0.36 -8.61 3.87
CA GLU A 120 -1.64 -8.92 3.26
C GLU A 120 -2.48 -9.77 4.22
N VAL A 121 -3.67 -9.31 4.55
CA VAL A 121 -4.61 -9.99 5.47
C VAL A 121 -5.84 -10.50 4.71
N PHE A 122 -6.29 -9.78 3.70
CA PHE A 122 -7.47 -10.10 2.89
C PHE A 122 -7.05 -10.39 1.44
N ALA A 123 -7.61 -11.42 0.88
CA ALA A 123 -7.31 -11.83 -0.50
C ALA A 123 -8.58 -11.95 -1.33
#